data_20aa130dbf5223aee775ba32eac2db38
#
_entry.id   20aa130dbf5223aee775ba32eac2db38
#
_cell.length_a   1.000
_cell.length_b   1.000
_cell.length_c   1.000
_cell.angle_alpha   90.00
_cell.angle_beta   90.00
_cell.angle_gamma   90.00
#
_symmetry.space_group_name_H-M   'P 1'
#
loop_
_entity.id
_entity.type
_entity.pdbx_description
1 polymer ?
#
loop_
_entity_poly.entity_id
_entity_poly.type
_entity_poly.pdbx_seq_one_letter_code
_entity_poly.pdbx_strand_id
1 'polypeptide(L)'
;MASYSALPSEDLVKACVGSSNEAAWAEFIRRFQPLIAKVVGRTARRYTPHTAQHLVDDLVQETYLKLCADDCRLLRQFQFRQRESIYGFLKVVAASVGLDHFKSERAQKRDTNHTEAISEHTPADRPANGNGTRLSMEDEVALREIDDAIGKLYTGKILVRNRAIFWLHHRDGMTAQAIASIAWIELNTKGVETAIRRMTHLIQSHIGTNQ
;
A
#
# COMPACT_ATOMS: atom_id res chain seq x y z
N MET A 1 -27.97 -6.63 -21.41
CA MET A 1 -26.65 -6.73 -20.74
C MET A 1 -26.74 -5.99 -19.42
N ALA A 2 -26.44 -6.64 -18.30
CA ALA A 2 -26.48 -5.99 -16.99
C ALA A 2 -25.37 -4.91 -16.93
N SER A 3 -25.77 -3.67 -16.65
CA SER A 3 -24.83 -2.57 -16.55
C SER A 3 -24.17 -2.58 -15.17
N TYR A 4 -22.94 -3.07 -15.05
CA TYR A 4 -22.16 -3.09 -13.80
C TYR A 4 -21.68 -1.70 -13.35
N SER A 5 -21.80 -0.70 -14.21
CA SER A 5 -21.33 0.68 -13.92
C SER A 5 -22.14 1.35 -12.79
N ALA A 6 -23.40 0.99 -12.63
CA ALA A 6 -24.28 1.53 -11.59
C ALA A 6 -24.21 0.75 -10.26
N LEU A 7 -23.55 -0.41 -10.22
CA LEU A 7 -23.48 -1.22 -9.01
C LEU A 7 -22.63 -0.56 -7.90
N PRO A 8 -23.07 -0.67 -6.63
CA PRO A 8 -22.22 -0.40 -5.50
C PRO A 8 -20.93 -1.24 -5.55
N SER A 9 -19.84 -0.74 -4.98
CA SER A 9 -18.54 -1.44 -5.03
C SER A 9 -18.59 -2.83 -4.41
N GLU A 10 -19.43 -3.04 -3.39
CA GLU A 10 -19.64 -4.34 -2.77
C GLU A 10 -20.27 -5.36 -3.72
N ASP A 11 -21.34 -4.97 -4.41
CA ASP A 11 -22.04 -5.85 -5.34
C ASP A 11 -21.20 -6.14 -6.59
N LEU A 12 -20.41 -5.16 -7.02
CA LEU A 12 -19.44 -5.35 -8.10
C LEU A 12 -18.38 -6.40 -7.72
N VAL A 13 -17.81 -6.32 -6.52
CA VAL A 13 -16.84 -7.31 -6.04
C VAL A 13 -17.47 -8.70 -5.93
N LYS A 14 -18.69 -8.80 -5.39
CA LYS A 14 -19.43 -10.07 -5.35
C LYS A 14 -19.67 -10.65 -6.75
N ALA A 15 -19.99 -9.80 -7.72
CA ALA A 15 -20.17 -10.23 -9.11
C ALA A 15 -18.84 -10.71 -9.75
N CYS A 16 -17.70 -10.11 -9.41
CA CYS A 16 -16.38 -10.57 -9.86
C CYS A 16 -16.01 -11.93 -9.29
N VAL A 17 -16.33 -12.15 -8.00
CA VAL A 17 -15.93 -13.36 -7.25
C VAL A 17 -16.88 -14.55 -7.49
N GLY A 18 -18.17 -14.28 -7.71
CA GLY A 18 -19.23 -15.30 -7.80
C GLY A 18 -19.33 -16.03 -9.15
N SER A 19 -18.82 -15.42 -10.19
CA SER A 19 -18.78 -16.00 -11.54
C SER A 19 -17.58 -15.40 -12.28
N SER A 20 -16.96 -16.16 -13.17
CA SER A 20 -15.91 -15.64 -14.08
C SER A 20 -16.50 -14.61 -15.07
N ASN A 21 -17.13 -13.57 -14.52
CA ASN A 21 -17.89 -12.58 -15.28
C ASN A 21 -16.94 -11.51 -15.79
N GLU A 22 -16.51 -11.67 -17.03
CA GLU A 22 -15.61 -10.75 -17.72
C GLU A 22 -16.10 -9.29 -17.68
N ALA A 23 -17.42 -9.08 -17.84
CA ALA A 23 -18.00 -7.73 -17.81
C ALA A 23 -17.92 -7.09 -16.41
N ALA A 24 -18.08 -7.88 -15.34
CA ALA A 24 -17.90 -7.39 -13.98
C ALA A 24 -16.41 -7.04 -13.70
N TRP A 25 -15.49 -7.87 -14.16
CA TRP A 25 -14.05 -7.60 -14.06
C TRP A 25 -13.64 -6.38 -14.89
N ALA A 26 -14.16 -6.21 -16.08
CA ALA A 26 -13.90 -5.02 -16.91
C ALA A 26 -14.32 -3.74 -16.17
N GLU A 27 -15.49 -3.73 -15.52
CA GLU A 27 -15.94 -2.59 -14.72
C GLU A 27 -15.09 -2.42 -13.45
N PHE A 28 -14.68 -3.50 -12.80
CA PHE A 28 -13.79 -3.46 -11.65
C PHE A 28 -12.45 -2.80 -12.00
N ILE A 29 -11.84 -3.23 -13.10
CA ILE A 29 -10.60 -2.65 -13.61
C ILE A 29 -10.81 -1.17 -13.93
N ARG A 30 -11.83 -0.82 -14.71
CA ARG A 30 -12.12 0.56 -15.06
C ARG A 30 -12.25 1.47 -13.84
N ARG A 31 -12.91 0.99 -12.78
CA ARG A 31 -13.19 1.74 -11.56
C ARG A 31 -11.99 1.89 -10.63
N PHE A 32 -11.21 0.84 -10.46
CA PHE A 32 -10.16 0.78 -9.43
C PHE A 32 -8.73 0.89 -9.96
N GLN A 33 -8.50 0.71 -11.26
CA GLN A 33 -7.17 0.85 -11.86
C GLN A 33 -6.49 2.20 -11.58
N PRO A 34 -7.17 3.37 -11.66
CA PRO A 34 -6.53 4.64 -11.35
C PRO A 34 -6.05 4.73 -9.89
N LEU A 35 -6.80 4.13 -8.96
CA LEU A 35 -6.40 4.05 -7.56
C LEU A 35 -5.17 3.17 -7.38
N ILE A 36 -5.20 1.96 -7.94
CA ILE A 36 -4.11 0.98 -7.86
C ILE A 36 -2.83 1.58 -8.45
N ALA A 37 -2.91 2.13 -9.66
CA ALA A 37 -1.78 2.76 -10.36
C ALA A 37 -1.18 3.93 -9.54
N LYS A 38 -2.04 4.77 -8.94
CA LYS A 38 -1.60 5.86 -8.06
C LYS A 38 -0.82 5.36 -6.85
N VAL A 39 -1.29 4.28 -6.20
CA VAL A 39 -0.65 3.71 -5.00
C VAL A 39 0.67 3.04 -5.37
N VAL A 40 0.67 2.19 -6.40
CA VAL A 40 1.86 1.52 -6.92
C VAL A 40 2.92 2.54 -7.33
N GLY A 41 2.55 3.54 -8.14
CA GLY A 41 3.47 4.58 -8.61
C GLY A 41 4.05 5.41 -7.45
N ARG A 42 3.26 5.66 -6.38
CA ARG A 42 3.76 6.33 -5.18
C ARG A 42 4.75 5.44 -4.42
N THR A 43 4.45 4.14 -4.30
CA THR A 43 5.33 3.18 -3.65
C THR A 43 6.64 3.05 -4.43
N ALA A 44 6.58 2.89 -5.75
CA ALA A 44 7.75 2.76 -6.61
C ALA A 44 8.67 3.98 -6.53
N ARG A 45 8.13 5.20 -6.56
CA ARG A 45 8.93 6.45 -6.45
C ARG A 45 9.71 6.59 -5.15
N ARG A 46 9.35 5.87 -4.08
CA ARG A 46 10.15 5.84 -2.84
C ARG A 46 11.45 5.07 -2.98
N TYR A 47 11.49 4.12 -3.91
CA TYR A 47 12.65 3.24 -4.12
C TYR A 47 13.45 3.63 -5.37
N THR A 48 12.75 4.15 -6.38
CA THR A 48 13.33 4.54 -7.66
C THR A 48 12.74 5.91 -8.06
N PRO A 49 13.49 7.02 -7.87
CA PRO A 49 13.00 8.37 -8.16
C PRO A 49 12.50 8.54 -9.60
N HIS A 50 13.18 7.93 -10.57
CA HIS A 50 12.80 7.88 -11.97
C HIS A 50 12.10 6.54 -12.29
N THR A 51 10.93 6.33 -11.69
CA THR A 51 10.15 5.12 -11.94
C THR A 51 9.63 5.13 -13.38
N ALA A 52 10.08 4.16 -14.16
CA ALA A 52 9.61 3.99 -15.53
C ALA A 52 8.13 3.54 -15.55
N GLN A 53 7.37 4.03 -16.52
CA GLN A 53 5.93 3.72 -16.62
C GLN A 53 5.66 2.22 -16.72
N HIS A 54 6.48 1.47 -17.47
CA HIS A 54 6.33 0.02 -17.60
C HIS A 54 6.41 -0.71 -16.24
N LEU A 55 7.28 -0.26 -15.31
CA LEU A 55 7.32 -0.85 -13.98
C LEU A 55 6.03 -0.61 -13.20
N VAL A 56 5.41 0.57 -13.35
CA VAL A 56 4.11 0.85 -12.72
C VAL A 56 3.05 -0.07 -13.31
N ASP A 57 3.05 -0.26 -14.62
CA ASP A 57 2.07 -1.10 -15.32
C ASP A 57 2.23 -2.58 -14.93
N ASP A 58 3.47 -3.07 -14.80
CA ASP A 58 3.78 -4.44 -14.35
C ASP A 58 3.28 -4.66 -12.91
N LEU A 59 3.54 -3.72 -12.00
CA LEU A 59 3.09 -3.83 -10.62
C LEU A 59 1.56 -3.70 -10.47
N VAL A 60 0.91 -2.96 -11.38
CA VAL A 60 -0.57 -2.93 -11.47
C VAL A 60 -1.09 -4.31 -11.89
N GLN A 61 -0.49 -4.93 -12.92
CA GLN A 61 -0.85 -6.29 -13.34
C GLN A 61 -0.62 -7.31 -12.21
N GLU A 62 0.52 -7.24 -11.53
CA GLU A 62 0.82 -8.11 -10.40
C GLU A 62 -0.20 -7.92 -9.25
N THR A 63 -0.69 -6.70 -9.03
CA THR A 63 -1.76 -6.43 -8.08
C THR A 63 -3.04 -7.17 -8.47
N TYR A 64 -3.42 -7.16 -9.74
CA TYR A 64 -4.59 -7.92 -10.21
C TYR A 64 -4.39 -9.42 -10.11
N LEU A 65 -3.20 -9.93 -10.48
CA LEU A 65 -2.88 -11.35 -10.31
C LEU A 65 -3.00 -11.78 -8.85
N LYS A 66 -2.51 -10.97 -7.92
CA LYS A 66 -2.64 -11.22 -6.47
C LYS A 66 -4.11 -11.20 -6.00
N LEU A 67 -4.93 -10.32 -6.55
CA LEU A 67 -6.37 -10.27 -6.24
C LEU A 67 -7.14 -11.48 -6.78
N CYS A 68 -6.73 -12.00 -7.94
CA CYS A 68 -7.34 -13.17 -8.60
C CYS A 68 -6.78 -14.51 -8.09
N ALA A 69 -5.65 -14.50 -7.37
CA ALA A 69 -5.00 -15.72 -6.89
C ALA A 69 -5.94 -16.53 -5.98
N ASP A 70 -5.76 -17.88 -6.02
CA ASP A 70 -6.52 -18.82 -5.21
C ASP A 70 -8.04 -18.59 -5.31
N ASP A 71 -8.54 -18.48 -6.53
CA ASP A 71 -9.96 -18.22 -6.80
C ASP A 71 -10.48 -16.96 -6.09
N CYS A 72 -9.75 -15.87 -6.24
CA CYS A 72 -10.05 -14.56 -5.64
C CYS A 72 -10.15 -14.60 -4.10
N ARG A 73 -9.36 -15.45 -3.45
CA ARG A 73 -9.42 -15.65 -2.00
C ARG A 73 -9.39 -14.34 -1.21
N LEU A 74 -8.53 -13.39 -1.60
CA LEU A 74 -8.42 -12.11 -0.91
C LEU A 74 -9.72 -11.29 -0.98
N LEU A 75 -10.37 -11.27 -2.13
CA LEU A 75 -11.66 -10.58 -2.32
C LEU A 75 -12.80 -11.30 -1.61
N ARG A 76 -12.80 -12.66 -1.58
CA ARG A 76 -13.79 -13.47 -0.88
C ARG A 76 -13.72 -13.30 0.64
N GLN A 77 -12.53 -13.18 1.19
CA GLN A 77 -12.31 -12.98 2.62
C GLN A 77 -12.52 -11.54 3.07
N PHE A 78 -12.60 -10.60 2.11
CA PHE A 78 -12.80 -9.19 2.41
C PHE A 78 -14.23 -8.95 2.93
N GLN A 79 -14.31 -8.34 4.12
CA GLN A 79 -15.59 -8.00 4.75
C GLN A 79 -15.93 -6.53 4.50
N PHE A 80 -17.02 -6.29 3.78
CA PHE A 80 -17.56 -4.95 3.55
C PHE A 80 -18.23 -4.43 4.83
N ARG A 81 -17.48 -3.79 5.70
CA ARG A 81 -18.02 -3.22 6.95
C ARG A 81 -18.48 -1.77 6.79
N GLN A 82 -17.97 -1.07 5.78
CA GLN A 82 -18.33 0.30 5.40
C GLN A 82 -18.29 0.42 3.87
N ARG A 83 -19.12 1.34 3.35
CA ARG A 83 -19.33 1.52 1.91
C ARG A 83 -18.04 1.74 1.07
N GLU A 84 -16.99 2.26 1.68
CA GLU A 84 -15.71 2.57 1.02
C GLU A 84 -14.53 1.72 1.48
N SER A 85 -14.77 0.70 2.30
CA SER A 85 -13.70 -0.15 2.84
C SER A 85 -12.88 -0.86 1.75
N ILE A 86 -13.46 -1.11 0.57
CA ILE A 86 -12.77 -1.71 -0.58
C ILE A 86 -11.62 -0.84 -1.09
N TYR A 87 -11.77 0.49 -1.07
CA TYR A 87 -10.71 1.39 -1.52
C TYR A 87 -9.47 1.30 -0.60
N GLY A 88 -9.70 1.24 0.70
CA GLY A 88 -8.63 1.02 1.68
C GLY A 88 -7.94 -0.34 1.48
N PHE A 89 -8.72 -1.40 1.30
CA PHE A 89 -8.22 -2.74 1.04
C PHE A 89 -7.34 -2.78 -0.23
N LEU A 90 -7.81 -2.23 -1.35
CA LEU A 90 -7.06 -2.19 -2.60
C LEU A 90 -5.75 -1.38 -2.48
N LYS A 91 -5.76 -0.27 -1.73
CA LYS A 91 -4.53 0.50 -1.43
C LYS A 91 -3.49 -0.36 -0.73
N VAL A 92 -3.91 -1.18 0.23
CA VAL A 92 -3.00 -2.07 0.97
C VAL A 92 -2.44 -3.15 0.08
N VAL A 93 -3.28 -3.83 -0.70
CA VAL A 93 -2.84 -4.89 -1.62
C VAL A 93 -1.84 -4.30 -2.62
N ALA A 94 -2.15 -3.16 -3.25
CA ALA A 94 -1.28 -2.50 -4.20
C ALA A 94 0.05 -2.05 -3.57
N ALA A 95 0.01 -1.48 -2.36
CA ALA A 95 1.22 -1.09 -1.64
C ALA A 95 2.08 -2.31 -1.26
N SER A 96 1.46 -3.43 -0.85
CA SER A 96 2.19 -4.66 -0.52
C SER A 96 2.90 -5.25 -1.73
N VAL A 97 2.27 -5.25 -2.91
CA VAL A 97 2.90 -5.72 -4.16
C VAL A 97 4.15 -4.90 -4.47
N GLY A 98 4.04 -3.57 -4.46
CA GLY A 98 5.21 -2.72 -4.67
C GLY A 98 6.32 -2.94 -3.66
N LEU A 99 6.00 -3.10 -2.37
CA LEU A 99 6.99 -3.39 -1.33
C LEU A 99 7.65 -4.76 -1.50
N ASP A 100 6.88 -5.78 -1.86
CA ASP A 100 7.39 -7.15 -2.05
C ASP A 100 8.34 -7.19 -3.26
N HIS A 101 8.00 -6.50 -4.36
CA HIS A 101 8.85 -6.34 -5.53
C HIS A 101 10.23 -5.75 -5.17
N PHE A 102 10.28 -4.61 -4.51
CA PHE A 102 11.55 -3.96 -4.17
C PHE A 102 12.35 -4.72 -3.11
N LYS A 103 11.70 -5.50 -2.25
CA LYS A 103 12.41 -6.41 -1.34
C LYS A 103 13.08 -7.55 -2.09
N SER A 104 12.38 -8.16 -3.04
CA SER A 104 12.91 -9.23 -3.88
C SER A 104 14.10 -8.74 -4.71
N GLU A 105 13.96 -7.57 -5.32
CA GLU A 105 15.04 -6.93 -6.10
C GLU A 105 16.30 -6.66 -5.26
N ARG A 106 16.12 -6.19 -4.02
CA ARG A 106 17.24 -5.98 -3.09
C ARG A 106 17.87 -7.27 -2.61
N ALA A 107 17.10 -8.33 -2.40
CA ALA A 107 17.62 -9.65 -2.07
C ALA A 107 18.48 -10.22 -3.20
N GLN A 108 17.99 -10.14 -4.45
CA GLN A 108 18.73 -10.57 -5.63
C GLN A 108 20.04 -9.78 -5.82
N LYS A 109 20.02 -8.45 -5.62
CA LYS A 109 21.24 -7.62 -5.70
C LYS A 109 22.25 -7.94 -4.60
N ARG A 110 21.84 -8.44 -3.44
CA ARG A 110 22.76 -8.89 -2.39
C ARG A 110 23.39 -10.25 -2.73
N ASP A 111 22.64 -11.17 -3.32
CA ASP A 111 23.16 -12.48 -3.74
C ASP A 111 24.15 -12.35 -4.90
N THR A 112 23.94 -11.39 -5.81
CA THR A 112 24.88 -11.11 -6.91
C THR A 112 26.11 -10.30 -6.45
N ASN A 113 26.02 -9.52 -5.37
CA ASN A 113 27.11 -8.68 -4.86
C ASN A 113 28.01 -9.38 -3.81
N HIS A 114 28.01 -10.69 -3.71
CA HIS A 114 29.10 -11.40 -3.04
C HIS A 114 30.43 -11.32 -3.82
N THR A 115 30.44 -10.61 -4.96
CA THR A 115 31.63 -10.30 -5.72
C THR A 115 31.51 -8.85 -6.22
N GLU A 116 32.13 -7.93 -5.48
CA GLU A 116 32.49 -6.55 -5.82
C GLU A 116 31.93 -5.42 -4.94
N ALA A 117 32.87 -4.52 -4.64
CA ALA A 117 32.83 -3.50 -3.61
C ALA A 117 31.92 -2.31 -3.91
N ILE A 118 31.47 -1.76 -2.81
CA ILE A 118 30.99 -0.40 -2.47
C ILE A 118 31.19 0.67 -3.56
N SER A 119 30.08 1.28 -3.96
CA SER A 119 30.07 2.65 -4.50
C SER A 119 28.87 3.41 -3.93
N GLU A 120 29.20 4.45 -3.14
CA GLU A 120 28.29 5.48 -2.66
C GLU A 120 27.74 6.29 -3.84
N HIS A 121 26.44 6.54 -3.87
CA HIS A 121 25.88 7.61 -4.68
C HIS A 121 24.75 8.33 -3.94
N THR A 122 25.00 9.59 -3.68
CA THR A 122 24.15 10.65 -3.14
C THR A 122 23.06 11.01 -4.16
N PRO A 123 21.82 11.34 -3.74
CA PRO A 123 20.77 11.73 -4.66
C PRO A 123 20.72 13.24 -4.87
N ALA A 124 20.63 13.65 -6.12
CA ALA A 124 20.27 15.02 -6.49
C ALA A 124 19.07 15.02 -7.46
N ASP A 125 18.19 15.98 -7.21
CA ASP A 125 17.20 16.62 -8.06
C ASP A 125 15.93 15.93 -8.57
N ARG A 126 14.83 16.66 -8.24
CA ARG A 126 13.43 16.47 -8.65
C ARG A 126 13.16 17.05 -10.05
N PRO A 127 12.09 16.53 -10.72
CA PRO A 127 11.02 17.44 -11.10
C PRO A 127 9.58 16.95 -10.80
N ALA A 128 8.71 17.95 -10.60
CA ALA A 128 7.30 17.83 -10.30
C ALA A 128 6.46 17.60 -11.55
N ASN A 129 5.40 16.79 -11.46
CA ASN A 129 4.04 17.16 -11.91
C ASN A 129 3.01 16.07 -11.64
N GLY A 130 1.83 16.47 -11.21
CA GLY A 130 0.65 15.62 -11.12
C GLY A 130 -0.29 15.95 -9.96
N ASN A 131 -1.39 16.61 -10.25
CA ASN A 131 -2.46 17.06 -9.38
C ASN A 131 -2.92 16.02 -8.34
N GLY A 132 -2.41 16.11 -7.15
CA GLY A 132 -2.95 15.69 -5.90
C GLY A 132 -2.48 16.72 -4.91
N THR A 133 -3.28 17.12 -3.95
CA THR A 133 -2.98 18.13 -2.93
C THR A 133 -1.49 18.09 -2.62
N ARG A 134 -0.78 19.12 -3.07
CA ARG A 134 0.68 19.22 -2.94
C ARG A 134 0.95 19.35 -1.46
N LEU A 135 1.39 18.27 -0.82
CA LEU A 135 1.97 18.38 0.51
C LEU A 135 3.08 19.42 0.43
N SER A 136 3.15 20.32 1.38
CA SER A 136 4.25 21.27 1.45
C SER A 136 5.57 20.50 1.59
N MET A 137 6.69 21.13 1.26
CA MET A 137 8.00 20.50 1.42
C MET A 137 8.24 20.12 2.90
N GLU A 138 7.69 20.90 3.81
CA GLU A 138 7.69 20.64 5.25
C GLU A 138 6.87 19.40 5.62
N ASP A 139 5.70 19.21 5.01
CA ASP A 139 4.88 18.01 5.21
C ASP A 139 5.58 16.74 4.69
N GLU A 140 6.31 16.84 3.58
CA GLU A 140 7.06 15.69 3.04
C GLU A 140 8.26 15.32 3.93
N VAL A 141 8.94 16.30 4.49
CA VAL A 141 10.03 16.08 5.46
C VAL A 141 9.48 15.43 6.72
N ALA A 142 8.41 15.98 7.30
CA ALA A 142 7.76 15.42 8.48
C ALA A 142 7.29 13.97 8.26
N LEU A 143 6.73 13.67 7.07
CA LEU A 143 6.33 12.31 6.73
C LEU A 143 7.51 11.34 6.62
N ARG A 144 8.67 11.80 6.14
CA ARG A 144 9.90 10.98 6.10
C ARG A 144 10.44 10.71 7.50
N GLU A 145 10.50 11.73 8.35
CA GLU A 145 10.93 11.59 9.74
C GLU A 145 10.08 10.59 10.52
N ILE A 146 8.75 10.63 10.32
CA ILE A 146 7.82 9.66 10.91
C ILE A 146 8.10 8.24 10.37
N ASP A 147 8.29 8.09 9.07
CA ASP A 147 8.55 6.79 8.43
C ASP A 147 9.89 6.19 8.90
N ASP A 148 10.91 7.02 9.05
CA ASP A 148 12.22 6.64 9.59
C ASP A 148 12.14 6.28 11.07
N ALA A 149 11.36 7.03 11.86
CA ALA A 149 11.13 6.71 13.27
C ALA A 149 10.47 5.32 13.43
N ILE A 150 9.44 5.02 12.63
CA ILE A 150 8.83 3.69 12.60
C ILE A 150 9.85 2.63 12.18
N GLY A 151 10.72 2.94 11.21
CA GLY A 151 11.79 2.07 10.73
C GLY A 151 12.84 1.71 11.79
N LYS A 152 13.12 2.65 12.71
CA LYS A 152 14.05 2.42 13.85
C LYS A 152 13.43 1.57 14.95
N LEU A 153 12.11 1.63 15.12
CA LEU A 153 11.39 0.97 16.23
C LEU A 153 11.08 -0.50 15.96
N TYR A 154 10.97 -0.90 14.70
CA TYR A 154 10.53 -2.23 14.31
C TYR A 154 11.38 -2.79 13.18
N THR A 155 11.48 -4.13 13.12
CA THR A 155 12.22 -4.85 12.06
C THR A 155 11.36 -5.95 11.43
N GLY A 156 11.75 -6.40 10.25
CA GLY A 156 11.14 -7.55 9.57
C GLY A 156 9.64 -7.40 9.30
N LYS A 157 8.88 -8.48 9.48
CA LYS A 157 7.43 -8.52 9.22
C LYS A 157 6.63 -7.54 10.09
N ILE A 158 7.09 -7.33 11.32
CA ILE A 158 6.43 -6.42 12.28
C ILE A 158 6.52 -4.97 11.79
N LEU A 159 7.67 -4.57 11.26
CA LEU A 159 7.84 -3.24 10.68
C LEU A 159 6.86 -2.99 9.52
N VAL A 160 6.78 -3.94 8.58
CA VAL A 160 5.90 -3.82 7.41
C VAL A 160 4.44 -3.67 7.84
N ARG A 161 4.00 -4.53 8.75
CA ARG A 161 2.64 -4.52 9.29
C ARG A 161 2.32 -3.22 10.02
N ASN A 162 3.17 -2.82 10.96
CA ASN A 162 2.93 -1.64 11.79
C ASN A 162 2.99 -0.35 10.96
N ARG A 163 3.94 -0.25 10.02
CA ARG A 163 4.01 0.86 9.06
C ARG A 163 2.70 0.98 8.25
N ALA A 164 2.19 -0.13 7.76
CA ALA A 164 0.92 -0.15 7.04
C ALA A 164 -0.25 0.28 7.94
N ILE A 165 -0.37 -0.28 9.16
CA ILE A 165 -1.40 0.10 10.12
C ILE A 165 -1.37 1.62 10.38
N PHE A 166 -0.18 2.17 10.62
CA PHE A 166 -0.01 3.59 10.91
C PHE A 166 -0.49 4.48 9.75
N TRP A 167 -0.04 4.20 8.53
CA TRP A 167 -0.39 5.00 7.37
C TRP A 167 -1.85 4.84 6.94
N LEU A 168 -2.40 3.63 7.03
CA LEU A 168 -3.83 3.39 6.77
C LEU A 168 -4.73 4.17 7.73
N HIS A 169 -4.32 4.28 9.00
CA HIS A 169 -5.08 5.02 9.99
C HIS A 169 -4.91 6.54 9.84
N HIS A 170 -3.66 7.04 9.89
CA HIS A 170 -3.40 8.48 9.97
C HIS A 170 -3.49 9.20 8.63
N ARG A 171 -3.18 8.53 7.54
CA ARG A 171 -3.19 9.16 6.21
C ARG A 171 -4.45 8.86 5.42
N ASP A 172 -4.91 7.61 5.49
CA ASP A 172 -6.06 7.15 4.70
C ASP A 172 -7.37 7.15 5.51
N GLY A 173 -7.32 7.54 6.81
CA GLY A 173 -8.47 7.67 7.69
C GLY A 173 -9.22 6.38 7.98
N MET A 174 -8.57 5.21 7.81
CA MET A 174 -9.22 3.93 8.07
C MET A 174 -9.43 3.67 9.56
N THR A 175 -10.57 3.11 9.91
CA THR A 175 -10.85 2.68 11.28
C THR A 175 -10.01 1.43 11.63
N ALA A 176 -9.71 1.26 12.93
CA ALA A 176 -9.00 0.06 13.40
C ALA A 176 -9.72 -1.23 13.03
N GLN A 177 -11.05 -1.21 12.99
CA GLN A 177 -11.87 -2.33 12.58
C GLN A 177 -11.70 -2.66 11.09
N ALA A 178 -11.66 -1.63 10.22
CA ALA A 178 -11.41 -1.81 8.80
C ALA A 178 -10.00 -2.34 8.52
N ILE A 179 -9.00 -1.85 9.26
CA ILE A 179 -7.62 -2.34 9.16
C ILE A 179 -7.51 -3.80 9.64
N ALA A 180 -8.19 -4.15 10.74
CA ALA A 180 -8.21 -5.53 11.26
C ALA A 180 -8.89 -6.53 10.32
N SER A 181 -9.73 -6.08 9.38
CA SER A 181 -10.33 -6.95 8.36
C SER A 181 -9.36 -7.35 7.23
N ILE A 182 -8.17 -6.77 7.21
CA ILE A 182 -7.14 -7.05 6.21
C ILE A 182 -6.38 -8.31 6.65
N ALA A 183 -6.52 -9.39 5.89
CA ALA A 183 -6.07 -10.74 6.29
C ALA A 183 -4.60 -10.81 6.74
N TRP A 184 -3.67 -10.14 6.04
CA TRP A 184 -2.25 -10.20 6.37
C TRP A 184 -1.82 -9.34 7.58
N ILE A 185 -2.70 -8.48 8.09
CA ILE A 185 -2.45 -7.72 9.32
C ILE A 185 -2.39 -8.66 10.53
N GLU A 186 -3.12 -9.77 10.49
CA GLU A 186 -3.09 -10.82 11.53
C GLU A 186 -3.30 -10.28 12.96
N LEU A 187 -4.07 -9.20 13.08
CA LEU A 187 -4.46 -8.58 14.35
C LEU A 187 -5.97 -8.37 14.36
N ASN A 188 -6.56 -8.58 15.53
CA ASN A 188 -7.95 -8.16 15.77
C ASN A 188 -8.04 -6.64 15.97
N THR A 189 -9.23 -6.09 16.03
CA THR A 189 -9.48 -4.65 16.18
C THR A 189 -8.73 -4.04 17.36
N LYS A 190 -8.75 -4.72 18.52
CA LYS A 190 -8.05 -4.28 19.74
C LYS A 190 -6.53 -4.30 19.58
N GLY A 191 -6.01 -5.29 18.84
CA GLY A 191 -4.59 -5.37 18.48
C GLY A 191 -4.15 -4.22 17.58
N VAL A 192 -4.98 -3.85 16.59
CA VAL A 192 -4.73 -2.70 15.70
C VAL A 192 -4.78 -1.39 16.49
N GLU A 193 -5.78 -1.17 17.34
CA GLU A 193 -5.87 0.01 18.20
C GLU A 193 -4.65 0.17 19.10
N THR A 194 -4.20 -0.95 19.70
CA THR A 194 -3.02 -0.96 20.53
C THR A 194 -1.76 -0.61 19.74
N ALA A 195 -1.63 -1.13 18.53
CA ALA A 195 -0.51 -0.82 17.63
C ALA A 195 -0.51 0.67 17.24
N ILE A 196 -1.66 1.21 16.86
CA ILE A 196 -1.81 2.64 16.51
C ILE A 196 -1.38 3.52 17.70
N ARG A 197 -1.97 3.30 18.88
CA ARG A 197 -1.68 4.09 20.08
C ARG A 197 -0.20 4.02 20.46
N ARG A 198 0.40 2.82 20.43
CA ARG A 198 1.81 2.63 20.74
C ARG A 198 2.72 3.37 19.77
N MET A 199 2.44 3.29 18.46
CA MET A 199 3.23 3.98 17.45
C MET A 199 3.08 5.49 17.57
N THR A 200 1.87 6.01 17.76
CA THR A 200 1.64 7.46 17.94
C THR A 200 2.42 7.98 19.14
N HIS A 201 2.38 7.30 20.28
CA HIS A 201 3.15 7.69 21.47
C HIS A 201 4.67 7.68 21.22
N LEU A 202 5.19 6.63 20.58
CA LEU A 202 6.62 6.51 20.31
C LEU A 202 7.11 7.57 19.30
N ILE A 203 6.30 7.91 18.30
CA ILE A 203 6.62 8.96 17.34
C ILE A 203 6.60 10.33 18.01
N GLN A 204 5.61 10.61 18.84
CA GLN A 204 5.52 11.86 19.59
C GLN A 204 6.73 12.06 20.52
N SER A 205 7.16 10.99 21.22
CA SER A 205 8.34 11.05 22.06
C SER A 205 9.64 11.26 21.26
N HIS A 206 9.71 10.74 20.04
CA HIS A 206 10.90 10.86 19.17
C HIS A 206 11.01 12.25 18.54
N ILE A 207 9.88 12.83 18.11
CA ILE A 207 9.84 14.17 17.53
C ILE A 207 9.97 15.25 18.63
N GLY A 208 9.37 15.03 19.81
CA GLY A 208 9.46 15.96 20.94
C GLY A 208 10.84 16.05 21.62
N THR A 209 11.76 15.12 21.35
CA THR A 209 13.11 15.11 21.92
C THR A 209 14.13 15.84 21.03
N ASN A 210 13.74 16.22 19.81
CA ASN A 210 14.60 16.92 18.83
C ASN A 210 14.31 18.43 18.74
N GLN A 211 13.56 19.02 19.67
CA GLN A 211 13.42 20.45 19.90
C GLN A 211 14.13 20.82 21.21
#